data_c29a78da8aeb47ea9f53568bd743776c
#
_entry.id   c29a78da8aeb47ea9f53568bd743776c
#
_cell.length_a   1.000
_cell.length_b   1.000
_cell.length_c   1.000
_cell.angle_alpha   90.00
_cell.angle_beta   90.00
_cell.angle_gamma   90.00
#
_symmetry.space_group_name_H-M   'P 1'
#
loop_
_entity.id
_entity.type
_entity.pdbx_description
1 polymer ?
#
loop_
_entity_poly.entity_id
_entity_poly.type
_entity_poly.pdbx_seq_one_letter_code
_entity_poly.pdbx_strand_id
1 'polypeptide(L)'
;MSIATEITRLNNAKAAIKSAIEAKGVEVPQDAKIDIYADYIAQIPQGGGTEYEPICFTSLEDGNTFKLNKEIAISVDGKQTWQTLAANTPSPAINAGEKIYFKATENASPFSGTTSNYYKFSTEKTCNVSGHPYSLYAKFSSYFFGNLFSDTNVVDASGLTLEDVVSHSCYYNMFYKCTSLVTAPELPATTLSDYCYASMFYGCTSLTSAPTLPATTLISGCYTEMFSGCTNLNYIKCLATNISASGCTTSWVTNVASTGTFVKNPNMSSWPTGTSGIPTGWTVEDAQEYQYLTFIPVVDATFKWKQPQATGHLEYSTDEGQTWVTIVDRGSTPTIKAGSKVLWRGDLVPSSLSGWEGTGTFSATGNYNAYGNTMSLLFYDNYYDKQLNSTEYNYAFRRLFMDDTHILSAPLLPATSLSYNCYRQMFYRCTRLVTAPELPATTLADGCYYQMFDGCTSLVTAPELPATTLAHYCYSSMFNGCISLVNAPELPATTLANRCYEGMFYGCTSLVNAPELPATTLADGCYYQMFINCSSLVTAPELPATTLANRCYYYMFYNCSNLNYIKCLATDISATNCTISWLLYVASTGTFVKAAEMEDWLVGADGLPSGWTVVNDNA
;
A
#
# COMPACT_ATOMS: atom_id res chain seq x y z
N MET A 1 30.36 14.09 -8.62
CA MET A 1 29.81 14.49 -9.94
C MET A 1 29.69 16.01 -9.99
N SER A 2 29.90 16.65 -11.17
CA SER A 2 29.65 18.09 -11.28
C SER A 2 28.14 18.36 -11.32
N ILE A 3 27.70 19.52 -10.84
CA ILE A 3 26.29 19.93 -10.92
C ILE A 3 25.77 19.87 -12.37
N ALA A 4 26.61 20.19 -13.35
CA ALA A 4 26.26 20.12 -14.77
C ALA A 4 26.00 18.67 -15.24
N THR A 5 26.77 17.71 -14.77
CA THR A 5 26.59 16.26 -15.07
C THR A 5 25.27 15.74 -14.48
N GLU A 6 24.94 16.16 -13.25
CA GLU A 6 23.68 15.74 -12.60
C GLU A 6 22.46 16.36 -13.26
N ILE A 7 22.53 17.64 -13.67
CA ILE A 7 21.46 18.28 -14.45
C ILE A 7 21.24 17.53 -15.78
N THR A 8 22.32 17.13 -16.46
CA THR A 8 22.21 16.37 -17.71
C THR A 8 21.57 15.01 -17.47
N ARG A 9 21.97 14.28 -16.40
CA ARG A 9 21.38 12.99 -16.01
C ARG A 9 19.88 13.11 -15.73
N LEU A 10 19.48 14.13 -14.95
CA LEU A 10 18.07 14.39 -14.64
C LEU A 10 17.24 14.74 -15.89
N ASN A 11 17.80 15.53 -16.80
CA ASN A 11 17.12 15.86 -18.07
C ASN A 11 16.95 14.62 -18.97
N ASN A 12 17.95 13.74 -19.01
CA ASN A 12 17.88 12.50 -19.77
C ASN A 12 16.87 11.54 -19.15
N ALA A 13 16.84 11.39 -17.82
CA ALA A 13 15.85 10.61 -17.11
C ALA A 13 14.44 11.13 -17.34
N LYS A 14 14.25 12.46 -17.26
CA LYS A 14 12.97 13.11 -17.58
C LYS A 14 12.51 12.81 -19.02
N ALA A 15 13.41 12.90 -19.99
CA ALA A 15 13.10 12.59 -21.39
C ALA A 15 12.76 11.11 -21.61
N ALA A 16 13.47 10.20 -20.92
CA ALA A 16 13.19 8.76 -20.99
C ALA A 16 11.82 8.41 -20.38
N ILE A 17 11.48 8.97 -19.21
CA ILE A 17 10.18 8.79 -18.59
C ILE A 17 9.07 9.34 -19.49
N LYS A 18 9.25 10.55 -20.06
CA LYS A 18 8.30 11.12 -21.03
C LYS A 18 8.06 10.15 -22.18
N SER A 19 9.12 9.69 -22.82
CA SER A 19 9.05 8.77 -23.97
C SER A 19 8.34 7.45 -23.63
N ALA A 20 8.58 6.92 -22.40
CA ALA A 20 7.93 5.71 -21.92
C ALA A 20 6.41 5.91 -21.71
N ILE A 21 6.00 7.08 -21.18
CA ILE A 21 4.60 7.45 -21.00
C ILE A 21 3.91 7.60 -22.37
N GLU A 22 4.56 8.31 -23.32
CA GLU A 22 4.04 8.54 -24.67
C GLU A 22 3.93 7.23 -25.47
N ALA A 23 4.87 6.29 -25.30
CA ALA A 23 4.79 4.94 -25.87
C ALA A 23 3.59 4.13 -25.35
N LYS A 24 2.99 4.52 -24.24
CA LYS A 24 1.76 3.95 -23.68
C LYS A 24 0.50 4.72 -24.10
N GLY A 25 0.64 5.69 -25.02
CA GLY A 25 -0.47 6.43 -25.61
C GLY A 25 -0.94 7.64 -24.80
N VAL A 26 -0.18 8.09 -23.81
CA VAL A 26 -0.44 9.30 -23.02
C VAL A 26 0.45 10.43 -23.54
N GLU A 27 -0.14 11.53 -24.00
CA GLU A 27 0.61 12.69 -24.50
C GLU A 27 1.12 13.55 -23.33
N VAL A 28 2.44 13.77 -23.25
CA VAL A 28 3.08 14.60 -22.24
C VAL A 28 3.59 15.89 -22.88
N PRO A 29 3.11 17.09 -22.48
CA PRO A 29 3.58 18.38 -23.00
C PRO A 29 5.11 18.51 -22.91
N GLN A 30 5.68 19.23 -23.89
CA GLN A 30 7.14 19.35 -24.01
C GLN A 30 7.77 20.14 -22.86
N ASP A 31 7.00 21.03 -22.24
CA ASP A 31 7.38 21.89 -21.11
C ASP A 31 6.91 21.34 -19.75
N ALA A 32 6.29 20.15 -19.73
CA ALA A 32 5.82 19.52 -18.50
C ALA A 32 6.97 19.41 -17.48
N LYS A 33 6.71 19.80 -16.24
CA LYS A 33 7.66 19.65 -15.13
C LYS A 33 7.66 18.22 -14.62
N ILE A 34 8.77 17.78 -14.02
CA ILE A 34 8.91 16.40 -13.55
C ILE A 34 7.94 16.05 -12.42
N ASP A 35 7.57 17.03 -11.61
CA ASP A 35 6.63 16.91 -10.50
C ASP A 35 5.22 16.49 -10.92
N ILE A 36 4.82 16.78 -12.17
CA ILE A 36 3.52 16.37 -12.72
C ILE A 36 3.58 15.06 -13.54
N TYR A 37 4.74 14.42 -13.64
CA TYR A 37 4.87 13.16 -14.41
C TYR A 37 4.11 12.00 -13.76
N ALA A 38 3.95 11.99 -12.45
CA ALA A 38 3.10 11.05 -11.75
C ALA A 38 1.66 11.07 -12.29
N ASP A 39 1.14 12.27 -12.61
CA ASP A 39 -0.20 12.45 -13.17
C ASP A 39 -0.32 11.87 -14.59
N TYR A 40 0.76 11.91 -15.37
CA TYR A 40 0.78 11.28 -16.70
C TYR A 40 1.00 9.77 -16.63
N ILE A 41 1.77 9.27 -15.65
CA ILE A 41 1.93 7.84 -15.39
C ILE A 41 0.60 7.22 -14.95
N ALA A 42 -0.15 7.91 -14.10
CA ALA A 42 -1.49 7.49 -13.70
C ALA A 42 -2.49 7.40 -14.88
N GLN A 43 -2.20 8.10 -15.97
CA GLN A 43 -3.00 8.09 -17.20
C GLN A 43 -2.63 6.94 -18.16
N ILE A 44 -1.56 6.18 -17.89
CA ILE A 44 -1.20 5.03 -18.72
C ILE A 44 -2.29 3.97 -18.55
N PRO A 45 -2.94 3.52 -19.66
CA PRO A 45 -3.89 2.44 -19.57
C PRO A 45 -3.21 1.21 -18.95
N GLN A 46 -3.65 0.78 -17.80
CA GLN A 46 -3.20 -0.48 -17.20
C GLN A 46 -3.63 -1.60 -18.15
N GLY A 47 -2.70 -2.08 -18.96
CA GLY A 47 -2.96 -3.14 -19.93
C GLY A 47 -3.26 -4.46 -19.23
N GLY A 48 -4.53 -4.85 -19.25
CA GLY A 48 -5.04 -6.10 -18.69
C GLY A 48 -6.39 -5.82 -18.02
N GLY A 49 -7.47 -5.69 -18.83
CA GLY A 49 -8.82 -5.30 -18.46
C GLY A 49 -9.32 -5.75 -17.08
N THR A 50 -9.20 -4.92 -16.08
CA THR A 50 -10.21 -4.86 -15.05
C THR A 50 -11.34 -3.99 -15.59
N GLU A 51 -12.42 -4.63 -16.03
CA GLU A 51 -13.66 -3.93 -16.34
C GLU A 51 -14.16 -3.36 -15.01
N TYR A 52 -14.01 -2.04 -14.83
CA TYR A 52 -14.51 -1.36 -13.62
C TYR A 52 -16.02 -1.57 -13.52
N GLU A 53 -16.51 -1.85 -12.31
CA GLU A 53 -17.95 -1.93 -12.08
C GLU A 53 -18.64 -0.63 -12.54
N PRO A 54 -19.63 -0.71 -13.44
CA PRO A 54 -20.37 0.46 -13.89
C PRO A 54 -20.95 1.26 -12.75
N ILE A 55 -21.02 2.59 -12.88
CA ILE A 55 -21.82 3.41 -11.96
C ILE A 55 -23.24 2.88 -11.97
N CYS A 56 -23.78 2.60 -10.80
CA CYS A 56 -25.11 2.07 -10.61
C CYS A 56 -25.92 2.98 -9.70
N PHE A 57 -27.08 3.45 -10.15
CA PHE A 57 -28.08 4.06 -9.29
C PHE A 57 -29.16 3.05 -8.95
N THR A 58 -29.54 3.01 -7.66
CA THR A 58 -30.73 2.30 -7.18
C THR A 58 -31.76 3.35 -6.76
N SER A 59 -32.93 3.36 -7.39
CA SER A 59 -33.97 4.31 -7.05
C SER A 59 -34.60 3.99 -5.68
N LEU A 60 -34.92 5.01 -4.90
CA LEU A 60 -35.66 4.89 -3.65
C LEU A 60 -37.16 5.24 -3.82
N GLU A 61 -37.53 5.74 -4.99
CA GLU A 61 -38.88 6.17 -5.32
C GLU A 61 -39.29 5.70 -6.72
N ASP A 62 -40.62 5.50 -6.94
CA ASP A 62 -41.13 5.08 -8.25
C ASP A 62 -41.01 6.18 -9.29
N GLY A 63 -40.71 5.77 -10.54
CA GLY A 63 -40.63 6.65 -11.70
C GLY A 63 -39.46 7.65 -11.65
N ASN A 64 -38.31 7.26 -11.07
CA ASN A 64 -37.09 8.08 -11.05
C ASN A 64 -36.38 8.05 -12.40
N THR A 65 -35.85 9.18 -12.83
CA THR A 65 -35.04 9.30 -14.06
C THR A 65 -33.68 9.94 -13.76
N PHE A 66 -32.71 9.60 -14.59
CA PHE A 66 -31.32 10.03 -14.45
C PHE A 66 -30.85 10.65 -15.76
N LYS A 67 -30.08 11.72 -15.67
CA LYS A 67 -29.48 12.40 -16.82
C LYS A 67 -27.99 12.52 -16.61
N LEU A 68 -27.21 12.38 -17.67
CA LEU A 68 -25.81 12.76 -17.71
C LEU A 68 -25.61 13.84 -18.77
N ASN A 69 -24.80 14.82 -18.51
CA ASN A 69 -24.49 15.91 -19.45
C ASN A 69 -23.59 15.48 -20.64
N LYS A 70 -23.31 14.19 -20.76
CA LYS A 70 -22.55 13.56 -21.84
C LYS A 70 -23.29 12.35 -22.37
N GLU A 71 -22.97 11.95 -23.61
CA GLU A 71 -23.40 10.67 -24.16
C GLU A 71 -22.81 9.52 -23.34
N ILE A 72 -23.59 8.49 -23.06
CA ILE A 72 -23.23 7.40 -22.15
C ILE A 72 -23.96 6.10 -22.54
N ALA A 73 -23.36 4.95 -22.27
CA ALA A 73 -24.06 3.67 -22.34
C ALA A 73 -24.81 3.38 -21.04
N ILE A 74 -26.09 2.98 -21.15
CA ILE A 74 -26.96 2.62 -20.03
C ILE A 74 -27.48 1.20 -20.16
N SER A 75 -27.75 0.56 -19.01
CA SER A 75 -28.43 -0.73 -18.90
C SER A 75 -29.45 -0.69 -17.77
N VAL A 76 -30.67 -1.21 -18.01
CA VAL A 76 -31.75 -1.37 -17.01
C VAL A 76 -32.12 -2.83 -16.77
N ASP A 77 -31.42 -3.78 -17.40
CA ASP A 77 -31.65 -5.22 -17.37
C ASP A 77 -30.53 -6.01 -16.66
N GLY A 78 -29.87 -5.37 -15.70
CA GLY A 78 -28.79 -6.02 -14.95
C GLY A 78 -27.49 -6.21 -15.75
N LYS A 79 -27.16 -5.28 -16.65
CA LYS A 79 -25.96 -5.27 -17.51
C LYS A 79 -25.99 -6.30 -18.66
N GLN A 80 -27.16 -6.87 -18.98
CA GLN A 80 -27.28 -7.84 -20.07
C GLN A 80 -27.24 -7.14 -21.44
N THR A 81 -27.93 -6.00 -21.57
CA THR A 81 -27.88 -5.17 -22.77
C THR A 81 -27.50 -3.74 -22.45
N TRP A 82 -26.84 -3.08 -23.42
CA TRP A 82 -26.41 -1.69 -23.30
C TRP A 82 -26.94 -0.89 -24.47
N GLN A 83 -27.51 0.28 -24.17
CA GLN A 83 -27.98 1.22 -25.17
C GLN A 83 -27.36 2.60 -24.94
N THR A 84 -27.09 3.33 -26.03
CA THR A 84 -26.52 4.67 -25.92
C THR A 84 -27.62 5.68 -25.58
N LEU A 85 -27.38 6.48 -24.55
CA LEU A 85 -28.20 7.60 -24.14
C LEU A 85 -27.49 8.91 -24.52
N ALA A 86 -28.15 9.74 -25.33
CA ALA A 86 -27.58 11.03 -25.74
C ALA A 86 -27.44 11.99 -24.54
N ALA A 87 -26.48 12.92 -24.64
CA ALA A 87 -26.24 13.93 -23.58
C ALA A 87 -27.53 14.67 -23.18
N ASN A 88 -27.70 14.87 -21.87
CA ASN A 88 -28.87 15.55 -21.26
C ASN A 88 -30.25 14.91 -21.53
N THR A 89 -30.27 13.70 -22.08
CA THR A 89 -31.50 12.94 -22.28
C THR A 89 -31.85 12.20 -21.00
N PRO A 90 -33.12 12.22 -20.52
CA PRO A 90 -33.54 11.40 -19.39
C PRO A 90 -33.42 9.90 -19.72
N SER A 91 -32.98 9.11 -18.75
CA SER A 91 -33.06 7.66 -18.84
C SER A 91 -34.52 7.18 -18.88
N PRO A 92 -34.77 5.91 -19.23
CA PRO A 92 -36.02 5.27 -18.86
C PRO A 92 -36.28 5.46 -17.35
N ALA A 93 -37.54 5.63 -16.98
CA ALA A 93 -37.96 5.72 -15.57
C ALA A 93 -37.82 4.34 -14.92
N ILE A 94 -37.25 4.30 -13.70
CA ILE A 94 -37.18 3.09 -12.87
C ILE A 94 -37.92 3.29 -11.56
N ASN A 95 -38.41 2.19 -10.99
CA ASN A 95 -39.18 2.21 -9.74
C ASN A 95 -38.30 2.01 -8.52
N ALA A 96 -38.87 2.18 -7.32
CA ALA A 96 -38.16 1.92 -6.07
C ALA A 96 -37.57 0.52 -6.02
N GLY A 97 -36.28 0.43 -5.67
CA GLY A 97 -35.48 -0.81 -5.64
C GLY A 97 -34.88 -1.24 -6.99
N GLU A 98 -35.35 -0.69 -8.11
CA GLU A 98 -34.77 -0.98 -9.42
C GLU A 98 -33.43 -0.26 -9.63
N LYS A 99 -32.60 -0.81 -10.53
CA LYS A 99 -31.24 -0.35 -10.80
C LYS A 99 -31.04 0.06 -12.24
N ILE A 100 -30.26 1.11 -12.44
CA ILE A 100 -29.76 1.54 -13.73
C ILE A 100 -28.26 1.68 -13.68
N TYR A 101 -27.57 1.20 -14.71
CA TYR A 101 -26.12 1.17 -14.82
C TYR A 101 -25.62 2.11 -15.90
N PHE A 102 -24.46 2.72 -15.68
CA PHE A 102 -23.83 3.67 -16.58
C PHE A 102 -22.37 3.32 -16.80
N LYS A 103 -21.90 3.28 -18.07
CA LYS A 103 -20.50 3.14 -18.42
C LYS A 103 -20.17 3.92 -19.68
N ALA A 104 -18.87 4.16 -19.93
CA ALA A 104 -18.43 4.79 -21.18
C ALA A 104 -18.93 4.05 -22.42
N THR A 105 -19.24 4.78 -23.50
CA THR A 105 -19.46 4.20 -24.81
C THR A 105 -18.11 3.80 -25.43
N GLU A 106 -18.09 2.81 -26.34
CA GLU A 106 -16.87 2.37 -27.04
C GLU A 106 -16.19 3.51 -27.83
N ASN A 107 -16.96 4.53 -28.21
CA ASN A 107 -16.52 5.69 -29.01
C ASN A 107 -16.32 6.95 -28.15
N ALA A 108 -16.29 6.84 -26.81
CA ALA A 108 -16.11 7.98 -25.94
C ALA A 108 -14.78 8.69 -26.25
N SER A 109 -14.86 9.96 -26.65
CA SER A 109 -13.68 10.78 -26.91
C SER A 109 -12.83 10.93 -25.65
N PRO A 110 -11.48 11.02 -25.78
CA PRO A 110 -10.63 11.30 -24.63
C PRO A 110 -11.08 12.59 -23.95
N PHE A 111 -11.24 12.52 -22.65
CA PHE A 111 -11.61 13.68 -21.85
C PHE A 111 -10.40 14.60 -21.66
N SER A 112 -10.45 15.83 -22.14
CA SER A 112 -9.51 16.88 -21.75
C SER A 112 -10.15 17.67 -20.61
N GLY A 113 -9.75 17.36 -19.34
CA GLY A 113 -10.32 18.00 -18.16
C GLY A 113 -9.91 19.47 -18.09
N THR A 114 -10.86 20.34 -18.40
CA THR A 114 -10.83 21.75 -17.97
C THR A 114 -11.96 21.93 -16.97
N THR A 115 -11.87 22.94 -16.11
CA THR A 115 -12.91 23.28 -15.10
C THR A 115 -14.32 23.47 -15.66
N SER A 116 -14.47 23.54 -16.97
CA SER A 116 -15.75 23.71 -17.70
C SER A 116 -16.25 22.45 -18.43
N ASN A 117 -15.49 21.35 -18.46
CA ASN A 117 -15.84 20.14 -19.22
C ASN A 117 -15.79 18.88 -18.34
N TYR A 118 -16.70 18.76 -17.39
CA TYR A 118 -16.84 17.64 -16.45
C TYR A 118 -18.11 16.82 -16.73
N TYR A 119 -18.13 15.57 -16.28
CA TYR A 119 -19.33 14.75 -16.24
C TYR A 119 -20.19 15.16 -15.05
N LYS A 120 -21.49 15.30 -15.25
CA LYS A 120 -22.42 15.63 -14.17
C LYS A 120 -23.72 14.86 -14.34
N PHE A 121 -24.04 14.07 -13.33
CA PHE A 121 -25.37 13.46 -13.21
C PHE A 121 -26.40 14.44 -12.66
N SER A 122 -27.64 14.21 -13.02
CA SER A 122 -28.83 14.83 -12.40
C SER A 122 -29.83 13.72 -12.12
N THR A 123 -30.45 13.79 -10.95
CA THR A 123 -31.45 12.84 -10.47
C THR A 123 -32.73 13.62 -10.15
N GLU A 124 -33.92 13.10 -10.51
CA GLU A 124 -35.18 13.78 -10.21
C GLU A 124 -35.68 13.45 -8.79
N LYS A 125 -35.41 12.21 -8.34
CA LYS A 125 -35.84 11.71 -7.03
C LYS A 125 -34.66 11.11 -6.26
N THR A 126 -34.92 10.70 -5.02
CA THR A 126 -33.89 10.11 -4.16
C THR A 126 -33.40 8.77 -4.68
N CYS A 127 -32.10 8.53 -4.50
CA CYS A 127 -31.44 7.30 -4.96
C CYS A 127 -30.16 7.02 -4.17
N ASN A 128 -29.70 5.78 -4.24
CA ASN A 128 -28.35 5.36 -3.81
C ASN A 128 -27.45 5.25 -5.02
N VAL A 129 -26.13 5.44 -4.83
CA VAL A 129 -25.14 5.29 -5.88
C VAL A 129 -24.02 4.33 -5.47
N SER A 130 -23.57 3.49 -6.43
CA SER A 130 -22.49 2.52 -6.24
C SER A 130 -21.69 2.34 -7.53
N GLY A 131 -20.67 1.47 -7.50
CA GLY A 131 -19.80 1.19 -8.64
C GLY A 131 -18.54 2.05 -8.63
N HIS A 132 -17.84 2.08 -9.75
CA HIS A 132 -16.54 2.72 -9.85
C HIS A 132 -16.59 3.89 -10.84
N PRO A 133 -16.25 5.14 -10.46
CA PRO A 133 -16.32 6.30 -11.37
C PRO A 133 -15.46 6.15 -12.63
N TYR A 134 -14.37 5.37 -12.57
CA TYR A 134 -13.54 5.07 -13.74
C TYR A 134 -14.28 4.32 -14.85
N SER A 135 -15.41 3.66 -14.56
CA SER A 135 -16.25 3.02 -15.58
C SER A 135 -16.84 4.00 -16.60
N LEU A 136 -16.87 5.30 -16.27
CA LEU A 136 -17.37 6.37 -17.15
C LEU A 136 -16.34 6.86 -18.18
N TYR A 137 -15.10 6.37 -18.13
CA TYR A 137 -14.01 6.92 -18.92
C TYR A 137 -13.23 5.86 -19.70
N ALA A 138 -12.84 6.25 -20.91
CA ALA A 138 -11.89 5.50 -21.73
C ALA A 138 -10.44 6.01 -21.60
N LYS A 139 -10.21 7.25 -21.11
CA LYS A 139 -8.88 7.90 -20.95
C LYS A 139 -8.92 9.06 -19.93
N PHE A 140 -7.82 9.31 -19.21
CA PHE A 140 -7.72 10.16 -18.00
C PHE A 140 -7.07 11.53 -18.20
N SER A 141 -7.49 12.53 -17.38
CA SER A 141 -6.84 13.83 -17.17
C SER A 141 -7.08 14.31 -15.73
N SER A 142 -6.43 15.39 -15.24
CA SER A 142 -6.76 16.04 -13.96
C SER A 142 -8.23 16.52 -13.91
N TYR A 143 -8.83 16.68 -12.75
CA TYR A 143 -10.26 17.04 -12.50
C TYR A 143 -11.30 15.99 -12.92
N PHE A 144 -10.94 14.71 -12.88
CA PHE A 144 -11.76 13.62 -13.45
C PHE A 144 -13.21 13.59 -13.01
N PHE A 145 -13.45 13.61 -11.69
CA PHE A 145 -14.75 13.39 -11.11
C PHE A 145 -15.30 14.65 -10.42
N GLY A 146 -14.70 15.81 -10.75
CA GLY A 146 -15.19 17.08 -10.26
C GLY A 146 -16.65 17.28 -10.65
N ASN A 147 -17.48 17.65 -9.68
CA ASN A 147 -18.94 17.87 -9.83
C ASN A 147 -19.76 16.65 -10.28
N LEU A 148 -19.22 15.41 -10.30
CA LEU A 148 -19.88 14.24 -10.90
C LEU A 148 -21.31 14.03 -10.39
N PHE A 149 -21.54 14.17 -9.09
CA PHE A 149 -22.84 14.03 -8.44
C PHE A 149 -23.34 15.34 -7.81
N SER A 150 -22.76 16.50 -8.16
CA SER A 150 -23.17 17.77 -7.56
C SER A 150 -24.64 18.08 -7.79
N ASP A 151 -25.33 18.62 -6.77
CA ASP A 151 -26.76 18.96 -6.76
C ASP A 151 -27.71 17.76 -7.03
N THR A 152 -27.27 16.51 -6.79
CA THR A 152 -28.12 15.32 -6.94
C THR A 152 -28.84 14.96 -5.64
N ASN A 153 -29.91 14.14 -5.77
CA ASN A 153 -30.66 13.58 -4.66
C ASN A 153 -30.11 12.23 -4.16
N VAL A 154 -28.79 12.03 -4.23
CA VAL A 154 -28.14 10.83 -3.70
C VAL A 154 -28.24 10.82 -2.18
N VAL A 155 -28.70 9.69 -1.61
CA VAL A 155 -28.86 9.46 -0.17
C VAL A 155 -27.70 8.67 0.40
N ASP A 156 -27.31 7.60 -0.27
CA ASP A 156 -26.22 6.71 0.13
C ASP A 156 -25.24 6.52 -1.02
N ALA A 157 -23.97 6.84 -0.77
CA ALA A 157 -22.85 6.67 -1.69
C ALA A 157 -21.81 5.67 -1.17
N SER A 158 -22.09 4.93 -0.09
CA SER A 158 -21.13 3.95 0.50
C SER A 158 -20.74 2.82 -0.45
N GLY A 159 -21.54 2.56 -1.48
CA GLY A 159 -21.25 1.58 -2.52
C GLY A 159 -20.30 2.06 -3.61
N LEU A 160 -19.84 3.33 -3.59
CA LEU A 160 -18.84 3.82 -4.53
C LEU A 160 -17.44 3.39 -4.11
N THR A 161 -16.69 2.85 -5.05
CA THR A 161 -15.26 2.57 -4.88
C THR A 161 -14.45 3.74 -5.45
N LEU A 162 -13.71 4.45 -4.60
CA LEU A 162 -12.79 5.53 -5.00
C LEU A 162 -11.35 5.02 -4.92
N GLU A 163 -10.45 5.63 -5.69
CA GLU A 163 -9.05 5.24 -5.76
C GLU A 163 -8.27 5.68 -4.50
N ASP A 164 -7.25 4.92 -4.15
CA ASP A 164 -6.26 5.24 -3.12
C ASP A 164 -5.17 6.21 -3.61
N VAL A 165 -5.04 6.37 -4.95
CA VAL A 165 -4.17 7.35 -5.59
C VAL A 165 -5.01 8.47 -6.19
N VAL A 166 -4.78 9.69 -5.74
CA VAL A 166 -5.55 10.88 -6.16
C VAL A 166 -4.69 11.86 -6.92
N SER A 167 -5.23 12.44 -8.00
CA SER A 167 -4.61 13.51 -8.78
C SER A 167 -5.13 14.89 -8.38
N HIS A 168 -4.51 15.95 -8.92
CA HIS A 168 -4.92 17.34 -8.69
C HIS A 168 -6.41 17.53 -8.94
N SER A 169 -7.17 18.01 -7.94
CA SER A 169 -8.60 18.32 -7.99
C SER A 169 -9.53 17.19 -8.48
N CYS A 170 -9.10 15.91 -8.38
CA CYS A 170 -9.84 14.79 -9.00
C CYS A 170 -11.27 14.61 -8.48
N TYR A 171 -11.53 14.90 -7.21
CA TYR A 171 -12.87 14.81 -6.58
C TYR A 171 -13.42 16.18 -6.16
N TYR A 172 -12.91 17.29 -6.74
CA TYR A 172 -13.39 18.64 -6.47
C TYR A 172 -14.90 18.76 -6.67
N ASN A 173 -15.66 19.22 -5.65
CA ASN A 173 -17.12 19.37 -5.72
C ASN A 173 -17.90 18.09 -6.03
N MET A 174 -17.35 16.89 -5.86
CA MET A 174 -17.99 15.66 -6.35
C MET A 174 -19.43 15.48 -5.85
N PHE A 175 -19.70 15.80 -4.60
CA PHE A 175 -21.03 15.79 -3.97
C PHE A 175 -21.50 17.20 -3.52
N TYR A 176 -21.01 18.24 -4.18
CA TYR A 176 -21.38 19.63 -3.83
C TYR A 176 -22.90 19.81 -3.81
N LYS A 177 -23.44 20.28 -2.65
CA LYS A 177 -24.88 20.48 -2.42
C LYS A 177 -25.78 19.26 -2.60
N CYS A 178 -25.26 18.05 -2.40
CA CYS A 178 -26.12 16.86 -2.27
C CYS A 178 -26.81 16.89 -0.91
N THR A 179 -27.89 17.68 -0.80
CA THR A 179 -28.56 17.93 0.47
C THR A 179 -29.21 16.68 1.09
N SER A 180 -29.48 15.65 0.29
CA SER A 180 -30.05 14.37 0.73
C SER A 180 -28.96 13.35 1.16
N LEU A 181 -27.68 13.62 0.98
CA LEU A 181 -26.59 12.67 1.25
C LEU A 181 -26.46 12.41 2.76
N VAL A 182 -26.72 11.18 3.17
CA VAL A 182 -26.59 10.70 4.56
C VAL A 182 -25.30 9.94 4.76
N THR A 183 -24.93 9.07 3.80
CA THR A 183 -23.76 8.21 3.87
C THR A 183 -22.79 8.53 2.72
N ALA A 184 -21.60 9.02 3.07
CA ALA A 184 -20.53 9.30 2.13
C ALA A 184 -19.80 8.03 1.69
N PRO A 185 -19.10 8.03 0.53
CA PRO A 185 -18.18 6.94 0.17
C PRO A 185 -16.94 6.96 1.06
N GLU A 186 -16.25 5.82 1.16
CA GLU A 186 -14.91 5.74 1.76
C GLU A 186 -13.90 6.55 0.94
N LEU A 187 -12.94 7.19 1.63
CA LEU A 187 -11.84 7.95 1.05
C LEU A 187 -10.51 7.26 1.38
N PRO A 188 -10.07 6.28 0.59
CA PRO A 188 -8.95 5.40 0.95
C PRO A 188 -7.57 6.08 0.82
N ALA A 189 -7.44 7.21 0.10
CA ALA A 189 -6.16 7.81 -0.22
C ALA A 189 -5.40 8.28 1.02
N THR A 190 -4.21 7.73 1.22
CA THR A 190 -3.23 8.15 2.24
C THR A 190 -2.24 9.17 1.71
N THR A 191 -2.00 9.19 0.39
CA THR A 191 -1.21 10.21 -0.32
C THR A 191 -2.13 11.11 -1.11
N LEU A 192 -2.07 12.43 -0.85
CA LEU A 192 -2.97 13.42 -1.41
C LEU A 192 -2.28 14.24 -2.51
N SER A 193 -3.10 14.85 -3.37
CA SER A 193 -2.69 15.89 -4.34
C SER A 193 -3.41 17.20 -4.04
N ASP A 194 -2.91 18.30 -4.63
CA ASP A 194 -3.49 19.63 -4.44
C ASP A 194 -4.98 19.66 -4.81
N TYR A 195 -5.79 20.22 -3.93
CA TYR A 195 -7.24 20.38 -4.07
C TYR A 195 -8.04 19.07 -4.35
N CYS A 196 -7.48 17.89 -4.11
CA CYS A 196 -8.09 16.61 -4.52
C CYS A 196 -9.51 16.39 -3.98
N TYR A 197 -9.81 16.84 -2.76
CA TYR A 197 -11.13 16.73 -2.13
C TYR A 197 -11.75 18.11 -1.80
N ALA A 198 -11.26 19.19 -2.40
CA ALA A 198 -11.77 20.53 -2.09
C ALA A 198 -13.27 20.62 -2.41
N SER A 199 -14.04 21.17 -1.45
CA SER A 199 -15.51 21.32 -1.48
C SER A 199 -16.30 20.05 -1.80
N MET A 200 -15.70 18.85 -1.61
CA MET A 200 -16.30 17.56 -2.04
C MET A 200 -17.71 17.35 -1.48
N PHE A 201 -17.95 17.72 -0.22
CA PHE A 201 -19.24 17.59 0.48
C PHE A 201 -19.84 18.94 0.88
N TYR A 202 -19.43 20.03 0.24
CA TYR A 202 -19.95 21.35 0.55
C TYR A 202 -21.48 21.38 0.50
N GLY A 203 -22.14 21.78 1.59
CA GLY A 203 -23.61 21.91 1.65
C GLY A 203 -24.38 20.60 1.69
N CYS A 204 -23.75 19.47 2.01
CA CYS A 204 -24.42 18.19 2.26
C CYS A 204 -25.12 18.22 3.63
N THR A 205 -26.29 18.85 3.70
CA THR A 205 -26.98 19.16 4.98
C THR A 205 -27.49 17.94 5.74
N SER A 206 -27.68 16.78 5.08
CA SER A 206 -28.10 15.53 5.72
C SER A 206 -26.92 14.68 6.23
N LEU A 207 -25.69 15.03 5.89
CA LEU A 207 -24.51 14.29 6.31
C LEU A 207 -24.26 14.50 7.81
N THR A 208 -24.25 13.41 8.59
CA THR A 208 -24.04 13.46 10.05
C THR A 208 -22.62 13.05 10.45
N SER A 209 -21.99 12.20 9.65
CA SER A 209 -20.63 11.69 9.88
C SER A 209 -19.78 11.84 8.61
N ALA A 210 -18.59 12.40 8.75
CA ALA A 210 -17.62 12.41 7.68
C ALA A 210 -17.05 10.99 7.44
N PRO A 211 -16.64 10.64 6.22
CA PRO A 211 -15.79 9.49 5.99
C PRO A 211 -14.47 9.66 6.75
N THR A 212 -13.79 8.56 7.08
CA THR A 212 -12.44 8.64 7.66
C THR A 212 -11.49 9.32 6.67
N LEU A 213 -10.65 10.25 7.17
CA LEU A 213 -9.62 10.96 6.43
C LEU A 213 -8.25 10.38 6.83
N PRO A 214 -7.72 9.36 6.11
CA PRO A 214 -6.59 8.56 6.58
C PRO A 214 -5.23 9.22 6.35
N ALA A 215 -5.13 10.23 5.47
CA ALA A 215 -3.86 10.87 5.14
C ALA A 215 -3.22 11.53 6.36
N THR A 216 -1.95 11.21 6.63
CA THR A 216 -1.18 11.77 7.75
C THR A 216 -0.54 13.12 7.41
N THR A 217 -0.28 13.39 6.14
CA THR A 217 0.24 14.68 5.66
C THR A 217 -0.76 15.32 4.70
N LEU A 218 -1.23 16.53 5.03
CA LEU A 218 -2.10 17.29 4.15
C LEU A 218 -1.30 18.10 3.14
N ILE A 219 -1.85 18.25 1.95
CA ILE A 219 -1.27 18.98 0.81
C ILE A 219 -2.05 20.27 0.57
N SER A 220 -1.53 21.18 -0.27
CA SER A 220 -2.13 22.48 -0.56
C SER A 220 -3.60 22.35 -0.99
N GLY A 221 -4.49 23.01 -0.25
CA GLY A 221 -5.93 23.07 -0.55
C GLY A 221 -6.70 21.77 -0.51
N CYS A 222 -6.11 20.63 -0.10
CA CYS A 222 -6.70 19.30 -0.27
C CYS A 222 -8.11 19.13 0.36
N TYR A 223 -8.37 19.78 1.49
CA TYR A 223 -9.68 19.75 2.19
C TYR A 223 -10.32 21.15 2.26
N THR A 224 -9.89 22.13 1.44
CA THR A 224 -10.54 23.46 1.41
C THR A 224 -12.04 23.32 1.25
N GLU A 225 -12.83 23.95 2.16
CA GLU A 225 -14.29 23.97 2.19
C GLU A 225 -14.99 22.59 2.15
N MET A 226 -14.27 21.49 2.44
CA MET A 226 -14.74 20.12 2.19
C MET A 226 -16.11 19.81 2.80
N PHE A 227 -16.36 20.24 4.04
CA PHE A 227 -17.60 20.04 4.77
C PHE A 227 -18.33 21.35 5.09
N SER A 228 -17.95 22.47 4.47
CA SER A 228 -18.60 23.75 4.70
C SER A 228 -20.08 23.68 4.39
N GLY A 229 -20.93 24.10 5.32
CA GLY A 229 -22.39 24.05 5.19
C GLY A 229 -23.05 22.68 5.46
N CYS A 230 -22.29 21.69 5.93
CA CYS A 230 -22.86 20.40 6.40
C CYS A 230 -23.45 20.58 7.81
N THR A 231 -24.62 21.21 7.92
CA THR A 231 -25.20 21.70 9.19
C THR A 231 -25.52 20.62 10.22
N ASN A 232 -25.66 19.36 9.80
CA ASN A 232 -25.90 18.21 10.68
C ASN A 232 -24.62 17.38 10.96
N LEU A 233 -23.49 17.73 10.33
CA LEU A 233 -22.25 17.00 10.53
C LEU A 233 -21.73 17.21 11.96
N ASN A 234 -21.69 16.11 12.73
CA ASN A 234 -21.28 16.12 14.15
C ASN A 234 -20.19 15.10 14.49
N TYR A 235 -19.62 14.41 13.49
CA TYR A 235 -18.50 13.50 13.66
C TYR A 235 -17.50 13.61 12.50
N ILE A 236 -16.22 13.85 12.83
CA ILE A 236 -15.11 13.85 11.87
C ILE A 236 -13.95 13.05 12.47
N LYS A 237 -13.41 12.08 11.72
CA LYS A 237 -12.15 11.41 12.03
C LYS A 237 -11.11 11.79 11.00
N CYS A 238 -10.05 12.53 11.44
CA CYS A 238 -8.94 12.96 10.59
C CYS A 238 -7.61 12.57 11.21
N LEU A 239 -6.85 11.72 10.51
CA LEU A 239 -5.60 11.14 11.01
C LEU A 239 -4.35 11.97 10.68
N ALA A 240 -4.52 13.22 10.20
CA ALA A 240 -3.42 14.09 9.85
C ALA A 240 -2.55 14.44 11.08
N THR A 241 -1.23 14.31 10.90
CA THR A 241 -0.20 14.74 11.86
C THR A 241 0.57 15.96 11.34
N ASN A 242 0.47 16.26 10.04
CA ASN A 242 1.07 17.41 9.40
C ASN A 242 0.01 18.18 8.57
N ILE A 243 -0.31 19.40 9.01
CA ILE A 243 -1.28 20.32 8.39
C ILE A 243 -0.63 21.66 8.00
N SER A 244 0.67 21.67 7.75
CA SER A 244 1.43 22.89 7.48
C SER A 244 1.26 23.43 6.06
N ALA A 245 0.70 22.63 5.14
CA ALA A 245 0.51 23.04 3.75
C ALA A 245 -0.50 24.19 3.62
N SER A 246 -0.24 25.10 2.68
CA SER A 246 -1.06 26.29 2.48
C SER A 246 -2.51 25.95 2.15
N GLY A 247 -3.44 26.47 2.93
CA GLY A 247 -4.88 26.34 2.69
C GLY A 247 -5.44 24.92 2.82
N CYS A 248 -4.67 23.95 3.32
CA CYS A 248 -5.08 22.54 3.33
C CYS A 248 -6.44 22.26 3.99
N THR A 249 -6.84 23.07 4.97
CA THR A 249 -8.13 23.00 5.68
C THR A 249 -8.87 24.34 5.70
N THR A 250 -8.61 25.24 4.76
CA THR A 250 -9.28 26.56 4.74
C THR A 250 -10.80 26.40 4.72
N SER A 251 -11.48 26.97 5.73
CA SER A 251 -12.95 26.99 5.86
C SER A 251 -13.63 25.61 5.78
N TRP A 252 -12.89 24.51 6.03
CA TRP A 252 -13.35 23.15 5.74
C TRP A 252 -14.55 22.68 6.58
N VAL A 253 -14.76 23.28 7.76
CA VAL A 253 -15.86 22.96 8.70
C VAL A 253 -16.71 24.19 9.04
N THR A 254 -16.80 25.14 8.13
CA THR A 254 -17.66 26.32 8.31
C THR A 254 -19.13 25.89 8.34
N ASN A 255 -19.89 26.34 9.34
CA ASN A 255 -21.33 26.04 9.50
C ASN A 255 -21.65 24.52 9.59
N VAL A 256 -20.82 23.72 10.23
CA VAL A 256 -21.17 22.36 10.66
C VAL A 256 -21.99 22.40 11.96
N ALA A 257 -22.44 21.27 12.50
CA ALA A 257 -23.19 21.21 13.76
C ALA A 257 -22.40 21.91 14.89
N SER A 258 -23.13 22.61 15.79
CA SER A 258 -22.54 23.37 16.90
C SER A 258 -21.85 22.51 17.96
N THR A 259 -22.21 21.22 18.02
CA THR A 259 -21.60 20.21 18.91
C THR A 259 -21.32 18.94 18.12
N GLY A 260 -20.26 18.23 18.50
CA GLY A 260 -19.87 16.98 17.83
C GLY A 260 -18.58 16.42 18.41
N THR A 261 -18.06 15.40 17.76
CA THR A 261 -16.80 14.74 18.12
C THR A 261 -15.80 14.86 16.96
N PHE A 262 -14.60 15.34 17.27
CA PHE A 262 -13.47 15.34 16.37
C PHE A 262 -12.44 14.32 16.85
N VAL A 263 -12.21 13.28 16.06
CA VAL A 263 -11.22 12.24 16.37
C VAL A 263 -9.94 12.56 15.58
N LYS A 264 -8.85 12.87 16.30
CA LYS A 264 -7.54 13.21 15.72
C LYS A 264 -6.53 12.07 15.87
N ASN A 265 -5.46 12.09 15.08
CA ASN A 265 -4.30 11.24 15.33
C ASN A 265 -3.69 11.58 16.71
N PRO A 266 -3.40 10.59 17.58
CA PRO A 266 -2.79 10.85 18.90
C PRO A 266 -1.43 11.56 18.80
N ASN A 267 -0.67 11.33 17.72
CA ASN A 267 0.61 12.00 17.48
C ASN A 267 0.47 13.47 17.02
N MET A 268 -0.75 13.92 16.75
CA MET A 268 -1.01 15.34 16.44
C MET A 268 -1.16 16.12 17.75
N SER A 269 -0.12 16.83 18.16
CA SER A 269 -0.05 17.54 19.44
C SER A 269 -1.05 18.70 19.54
N SER A 270 -1.33 19.40 18.43
CA SER A 270 -2.26 20.52 18.42
C SER A 270 -2.92 20.73 17.06
N TRP A 271 -4.26 20.80 17.05
CA TRP A 271 -5.04 21.32 15.95
C TRP A 271 -5.49 22.76 16.26
N PRO A 272 -5.50 23.69 15.28
CA PRO A 272 -6.18 24.96 15.47
C PRO A 272 -7.67 24.75 15.71
N THR A 273 -8.33 25.66 16.40
CA THR A 273 -9.80 25.68 16.57
C THR A 273 -10.43 26.71 15.66
N GLY A 274 -11.66 26.48 15.22
CA GLY A 274 -12.44 27.36 14.35
C GLY A 274 -12.74 26.74 12.98
N THR A 275 -13.18 27.56 12.04
CA THR A 275 -13.68 27.11 10.72
C THR A 275 -12.63 26.41 9.84
N SER A 276 -11.34 26.66 10.08
CA SER A 276 -10.22 26.04 9.37
C SER A 276 -9.44 25.02 10.23
N GLY A 277 -10.02 24.63 11.36
CA GLY A 277 -9.43 23.66 12.31
C GLY A 277 -10.51 22.75 12.86
N ILE A 278 -10.48 22.49 14.18
CA ILE A 278 -11.55 21.76 14.86
C ILE A 278 -12.70 22.73 15.15
N PRO A 279 -13.97 22.38 14.87
CA PRO A 279 -15.10 23.26 15.15
C PRO A 279 -15.15 23.65 16.64
N THR A 280 -15.42 24.92 16.91
CA THR A 280 -15.54 25.39 18.29
C THR A 280 -16.71 24.70 19.00
N GLY A 281 -16.47 24.17 20.19
CA GLY A 281 -17.50 23.46 21.00
C GLY A 281 -17.58 21.96 20.75
N TRP A 282 -16.75 21.42 19.87
CA TRP A 282 -16.67 19.96 19.67
C TRP A 282 -15.75 19.30 20.70
N THR A 283 -16.11 18.08 21.11
CA THR A 283 -15.25 17.20 21.90
C THR A 283 -14.11 16.70 21.02
N VAL A 284 -12.87 16.74 21.55
CA VAL A 284 -11.70 16.22 20.83
C VAL A 284 -11.30 14.91 21.49
N GLU A 285 -11.19 13.87 20.67
CA GLU A 285 -10.74 12.54 21.09
C GLU A 285 -9.53 12.14 20.27
N ASP A 286 -8.62 11.39 20.88
CA ASP A 286 -7.57 10.73 20.12
C ASP A 286 -8.17 9.55 19.35
N ALA A 287 -7.78 9.40 18.08
CA ALA A 287 -8.13 8.21 17.33
C ALA A 287 -7.66 7.02 18.13
N GLN A 288 -8.59 6.24 18.60
CA GLN A 288 -8.27 4.90 19.04
C GLN A 288 -7.91 4.12 17.77
N GLU A 289 -6.63 4.20 17.35
CA GLU A 289 -6.04 3.07 16.67
C GLU A 289 -6.33 1.87 17.57
N TYR A 290 -6.61 0.72 16.98
CA TYR A 290 -6.78 -0.50 17.78
C TYR A 290 -5.58 -0.59 18.72
N GLN A 291 -5.80 -0.19 19.99
CA GLN A 291 -4.71 -0.04 20.96
C GLN A 291 -4.05 -1.40 21.19
N TYR A 292 -4.87 -2.43 21.25
CA TYR A 292 -4.43 -3.81 21.39
C TYR A 292 -4.35 -4.51 20.04
N LEU A 293 -3.53 -5.54 19.94
CA LEU A 293 -3.63 -6.49 18.84
C LEU A 293 -5.10 -6.91 18.72
N THR A 294 -5.69 -6.74 17.52
CA THR A 294 -7.12 -6.94 17.28
C THR A 294 -7.32 -7.82 16.05
N PHE A 295 -8.13 -8.86 16.17
CA PHE A 295 -8.53 -9.67 15.04
C PHE A 295 -10.00 -9.44 14.71
N ILE A 296 -10.30 -9.30 13.40
CA ILE A 296 -11.66 -9.16 12.87
C ILE A 296 -11.88 -10.25 11.82
N PRO A 297 -12.63 -11.29 12.12
CA PRO A 297 -12.92 -12.35 11.15
C PRO A 297 -13.87 -11.85 10.06
N VAL A 298 -13.62 -12.25 8.81
CA VAL A 298 -14.50 -11.97 7.66
C VAL A 298 -15.58 -13.05 7.47
N VAL A 299 -15.40 -14.18 8.13
CA VAL A 299 -16.38 -15.26 8.30
C VAL A 299 -16.32 -15.71 9.76
N ASP A 300 -17.38 -16.32 10.29
CA ASP A 300 -17.38 -16.84 11.67
C ASP A 300 -16.12 -17.70 11.91
N ALA A 301 -15.34 -17.39 12.96
CA ALA A 301 -14.06 -18.06 13.22
C ALA A 301 -13.80 -18.23 14.72
N THR A 302 -12.96 -19.22 15.05
CA THR A 302 -12.32 -19.33 16.37
C THR A 302 -10.83 -19.06 16.23
N PHE A 303 -10.23 -18.42 17.22
CA PHE A 303 -8.79 -18.18 17.29
C PHE A 303 -8.17 -19.09 18.33
N LYS A 304 -7.08 -19.76 17.96
CA LYS A 304 -6.34 -20.68 18.83
C LYS A 304 -5.00 -20.07 19.20
N TRP A 305 -4.57 -20.30 20.42
CA TRP A 305 -3.27 -19.94 20.93
C TRP A 305 -2.45 -21.17 21.29
N LYS A 306 -1.21 -21.25 20.84
CA LYS A 306 -0.25 -22.28 21.20
C LYS A 306 0.97 -21.63 21.85
N GLN A 307 1.18 -21.90 23.13
CA GLN A 307 2.26 -21.33 23.95
C GLN A 307 3.16 -22.45 24.50
N PRO A 308 4.10 -22.97 23.70
CA PRO A 308 4.77 -24.22 24.07
C PRO A 308 5.72 -24.11 25.26
N GLN A 309 6.28 -22.94 25.59
CA GLN A 309 7.22 -22.76 26.71
C GLN A 309 7.39 -21.30 27.20
N ALA A 310 6.61 -20.35 26.69
CA ALA A 310 6.68 -18.98 27.17
C ALA A 310 6.07 -18.88 28.57
N THR A 311 6.57 -17.96 29.39
CA THR A 311 5.96 -17.56 30.64
C THR A 311 5.12 -16.31 30.43
N GLY A 312 4.21 -15.99 31.36
CA GLY A 312 3.29 -14.89 31.24
C GLY A 312 1.88 -15.31 30.83
N HIS A 313 0.99 -14.36 30.76
CA HIS A 313 -0.43 -14.57 30.50
C HIS A 313 -0.83 -13.91 29.19
N LEU A 314 -1.76 -14.53 28.48
CA LEU A 314 -2.44 -13.95 27.33
C LEU A 314 -3.92 -13.85 27.64
N GLU A 315 -4.51 -12.71 27.35
CA GLU A 315 -5.93 -12.44 27.54
C GLU A 315 -6.56 -11.97 26.24
N TYR A 316 -7.85 -12.28 26.06
CA TYR A 316 -8.66 -11.71 24.99
C TYR A 316 -9.93 -11.06 25.53
N SER A 317 -10.45 -10.10 24.76
CA SER A 317 -11.75 -9.44 25.02
C SER A 317 -12.60 -9.46 23.75
N THR A 318 -13.90 -9.70 23.92
CA THR A 318 -14.92 -9.66 22.85
C THR A 318 -15.95 -8.54 23.08
N ASP A 319 -15.75 -7.71 24.09
CA ASP A 319 -16.62 -6.61 24.52
C ASP A 319 -15.87 -5.26 24.56
N GLU A 320 -14.97 -5.07 23.58
CA GLU A 320 -14.16 -3.84 23.41
C GLU A 320 -13.26 -3.50 24.62
N GLY A 321 -12.78 -4.53 25.33
CA GLY A 321 -11.85 -4.35 26.45
C GLY A 321 -12.51 -4.13 27.81
N GLN A 322 -13.83 -4.26 27.92
CA GLN A 322 -14.54 -4.13 29.20
C GLN A 322 -14.27 -5.32 30.11
N THR A 323 -14.23 -6.53 29.55
CA THR A 323 -13.81 -7.73 30.27
C THR A 323 -12.74 -8.49 29.51
N TRP A 324 -11.87 -9.16 30.26
CA TRP A 324 -10.73 -9.91 29.73
C TRP A 324 -10.76 -11.36 30.22
N VAL A 325 -10.54 -12.28 29.29
CA VAL A 325 -10.55 -13.73 29.53
C VAL A 325 -9.15 -14.29 29.27
N THR A 326 -8.54 -14.91 30.27
CA THR A 326 -7.24 -15.57 30.09
C THR A 326 -7.38 -16.79 29.19
N ILE A 327 -6.50 -16.90 28.19
CA ILE A 327 -6.39 -18.07 27.33
C ILE A 327 -5.14 -18.88 27.70
N VAL A 328 -5.30 -20.16 27.91
CA VAL A 328 -4.20 -21.09 28.24
C VAL A 328 -3.57 -21.67 26.97
N ASP A 329 -2.42 -22.34 27.10
CA ASP A 329 -1.81 -23.09 26.00
C ASP A 329 -2.83 -24.04 25.34
N ARG A 330 -2.87 -24.03 24.01
CA ARG A 330 -3.82 -24.79 23.17
C ARG A 330 -5.30 -24.43 23.37
N GLY A 331 -5.57 -23.34 24.11
CA GLY A 331 -6.90 -22.78 24.25
C GLY A 331 -7.41 -22.17 22.94
N SER A 332 -8.73 -21.97 22.89
CA SER A 332 -9.38 -21.25 21.78
C SER A 332 -10.45 -20.29 22.30
N THR A 333 -10.68 -19.22 21.54
CA THR A 333 -11.85 -18.34 21.78
C THR A 333 -13.14 -19.10 21.51
N PRO A 334 -14.30 -18.64 21.98
CA PRO A 334 -15.58 -18.96 21.39
C PRO A 334 -15.60 -18.64 19.89
N THR A 335 -16.64 -19.06 19.18
CA THR A 335 -16.87 -18.62 17.79
C THR A 335 -17.13 -17.12 17.79
N ILE A 336 -16.24 -16.37 17.13
CA ILE A 336 -16.35 -14.93 16.91
C ILE A 336 -17.11 -14.73 15.60
N LYS A 337 -18.15 -13.92 15.64
CA LYS A 337 -18.96 -13.62 14.45
C LYS A 337 -18.19 -12.76 13.45
N ALA A 338 -18.47 -12.94 12.16
CA ALA A 338 -17.93 -12.11 11.11
C ALA A 338 -18.14 -10.62 11.42
N GLY A 339 -17.10 -9.80 11.25
CA GLY A 339 -17.10 -8.36 11.55
C GLY A 339 -16.98 -7.99 13.03
N SER A 340 -17.06 -8.94 13.97
CA SER A 340 -16.85 -8.66 15.40
C SER A 340 -15.36 -8.60 15.73
N LYS A 341 -15.00 -7.78 16.71
CA LYS A 341 -13.61 -7.61 17.17
C LYS A 341 -13.27 -8.62 18.27
N VAL A 342 -12.05 -9.12 18.26
CA VAL A 342 -11.42 -9.73 19.42
C VAL A 342 -10.07 -9.06 19.69
N LEU A 343 -9.92 -8.50 20.88
CA LEU A 343 -8.73 -7.77 21.31
C LEU A 343 -7.83 -8.72 22.10
N TRP A 344 -6.51 -8.50 22.03
CA TRP A 344 -5.52 -9.33 22.70
C TRP A 344 -4.51 -8.48 23.46
N ARG A 345 -4.20 -8.89 24.69
CA ARG A 345 -3.17 -8.30 25.53
C ARG A 345 -2.48 -9.35 26.42
N GLY A 346 -1.30 -9.03 26.94
CA GLY A 346 -0.58 -9.94 27.82
C GLY A 346 0.71 -9.36 28.39
N ASP A 347 1.37 -10.19 29.19
CA ASP A 347 2.73 -10.00 29.72
C ASP A 347 3.65 -11.15 29.27
N LEU A 348 3.46 -11.61 28.03
CA LEU A 348 4.22 -12.74 27.49
C LEU A 348 5.72 -12.49 27.56
N VAL A 349 6.47 -13.43 28.13
CA VAL A 349 7.93 -13.38 28.16
C VAL A 349 8.46 -14.33 27.08
N PRO A 350 9.29 -13.85 26.14
CA PRO A 350 9.87 -14.70 25.11
C PRO A 350 10.74 -15.81 25.71
N SER A 351 10.61 -17.03 25.20
CA SER A 351 11.42 -18.16 25.64
C SER A 351 12.63 -18.35 24.72
N SER A 352 13.81 -18.52 25.31
CA SER A 352 15.06 -18.88 24.61
C SER A 352 15.42 -20.37 24.73
N LEU A 353 14.53 -21.20 25.27
CA LEU A 353 14.81 -22.62 25.49
C LEU A 353 14.82 -23.42 24.19
N SER A 354 15.73 -24.36 24.05
CA SER A 354 16.02 -25.12 22.84
C SER A 354 14.77 -25.85 22.27
N GLY A 355 14.45 -25.53 20.99
CA GLY A 355 13.43 -26.21 20.22
C GLY A 355 12.20 -25.38 19.86
N TRP A 356 11.75 -24.46 20.71
CA TRP A 356 10.62 -23.55 20.44
C TRP A 356 10.87 -22.21 21.12
N GLU A 357 11.48 -21.30 20.39
CA GLU A 357 11.79 -19.96 20.85
C GLU A 357 10.68 -19.01 20.38
N GLY A 358 10.25 -18.10 21.26
CA GLY A 358 9.22 -17.11 20.97
C GLY A 358 8.13 -17.06 22.06
N THR A 359 7.14 -16.18 21.88
CA THR A 359 6.01 -16.02 22.82
C THR A 359 4.90 -17.05 22.60
N GLY A 360 4.72 -17.52 21.37
CA GLY A 360 3.67 -18.47 20.97
C GLY A 360 3.19 -18.23 19.54
N THR A 361 2.17 -18.96 19.12
CA THR A 361 1.65 -18.92 17.75
C THR A 361 0.13 -18.86 17.74
N PHE A 362 -0.44 -17.93 17.00
CA PHE A 362 -1.86 -17.88 16.67
C PHE A 362 -2.19 -18.75 15.47
N SER A 363 -3.43 -19.25 15.44
CA SER A 363 -4.06 -19.83 14.26
C SER A 363 -5.56 -19.62 14.31
N ALA A 364 -6.23 -19.58 13.15
CA ALA A 364 -7.66 -19.36 13.03
C ALA A 364 -8.35 -20.47 12.25
N THR A 365 -9.68 -20.59 12.38
CA THR A 365 -10.51 -21.52 11.60
C THR A 365 -11.18 -20.86 10.41
N GLY A 366 -11.10 -19.54 10.26
CA GLY A 366 -11.66 -18.76 9.17
C GLY A 366 -10.83 -17.52 8.88
N ASN A 367 -10.99 -16.94 7.71
CA ASN A 367 -10.24 -15.77 7.27
C ASN A 367 -10.52 -14.57 8.17
N TYR A 368 -9.47 -13.80 8.47
CA TYR A 368 -9.54 -12.61 9.31
C TYR A 368 -8.50 -11.57 8.94
N ASN A 369 -8.75 -10.34 9.35
CA ASN A 369 -7.79 -9.24 9.33
C ASN A 369 -7.22 -9.03 10.72
N ALA A 370 -5.91 -8.79 10.81
CA ALA A 370 -5.24 -8.39 12.05
C ALA A 370 -4.91 -6.90 12.01
N TYR A 371 -5.14 -6.23 13.12
CA TYR A 371 -4.92 -4.81 13.33
C TYR A 371 -4.30 -4.55 14.69
N GLY A 372 -3.98 -3.28 14.97
CA GLY A 372 -3.53 -2.85 16.29
C GLY A 372 -2.09 -3.24 16.59
N ASN A 373 -1.65 -2.94 17.78
CA ASN A 373 -0.26 -2.97 18.20
C ASN A 373 0.12 -4.31 18.84
N THR A 374 1.05 -5.04 18.22
CA THR A 374 1.53 -6.33 18.73
C THR A 374 2.22 -6.23 20.09
N MET A 375 2.74 -5.04 20.47
CA MET A 375 3.37 -4.84 21.78
C MET A 375 2.40 -5.05 22.94
N SER A 376 1.08 -4.96 22.72
CA SER A 376 0.07 -5.28 23.73
C SER A 376 0.18 -6.70 24.28
N LEU A 377 0.78 -7.62 23.52
CA LEU A 377 1.02 -9.01 23.96
C LEU A 377 2.14 -9.13 25.01
N LEU A 378 3.04 -8.12 25.11
CA LEU A 378 4.19 -8.12 26.00
C LEU A 378 4.03 -7.17 27.19
N PHE A 379 3.21 -6.13 27.05
CA PHE A 379 3.19 -5.00 27.97
C PHE A 379 1.79 -4.63 28.46
N TYR A 380 0.78 -5.47 28.26
CA TYR A 380 -0.62 -5.12 28.57
C TYR A 380 -0.99 -3.73 28.02
N ASP A 381 -1.34 -2.80 28.91
CA ASP A 381 -1.80 -1.44 28.58
C ASP A 381 -0.63 -0.43 28.44
N ASN A 382 0.61 -0.85 28.73
CA ASN A 382 1.80 0.02 28.77
C ASN A 382 2.73 -0.15 27.57
N TYR A 383 2.20 -0.37 26.37
CA TYR A 383 2.99 -0.72 25.18
C TYR A 383 3.36 0.46 24.26
N TYR A 384 2.86 1.66 24.50
CA TYR A 384 2.80 2.78 23.53
C TYR A 384 4.16 3.24 23.00
N ASP A 385 5.19 3.28 23.81
CA ASP A 385 6.53 3.76 23.48
C ASP A 385 7.61 2.68 23.66
N LYS A 386 7.19 1.43 23.77
CA LYS A 386 8.10 0.31 23.99
C LYS A 386 8.88 -0.06 22.73
N GLN A 387 10.13 -0.48 22.98
CA GLN A 387 11.05 -0.94 21.94
C GLN A 387 11.48 -2.39 22.24
N LEU A 388 11.95 -3.07 21.19
CA LEU A 388 12.48 -4.44 21.31
C LEU A 388 14.01 -4.45 21.34
N ASN A 389 14.64 -3.50 22.02
CA ASN A 389 16.09 -3.26 22.00
C ASN A 389 16.87 -3.91 23.16
N SER A 390 16.21 -4.72 23.98
CA SER A 390 16.83 -5.47 25.09
C SER A 390 16.89 -6.96 24.78
N THR A 391 17.88 -7.66 25.37
CA THR A 391 17.99 -9.12 25.27
C THR A 391 16.80 -9.88 25.87
N GLU A 392 16.01 -9.23 26.72
CA GLU A 392 14.74 -9.76 27.24
C GLU A 392 13.71 -10.01 26.12
N TYR A 393 13.79 -9.25 25.01
CA TYR A 393 12.87 -9.36 23.88
C TYR A 393 13.46 -10.17 22.72
N ASN A 394 14.59 -10.85 22.92
CA ASN A 394 15.08 -11.82 21.95
C ASN A 394 13.98 -12.84 21.67
N TYR A 395 13.71 -13.09 20.38
CA TYR A 395 12.65 -13.99 19.91
C TYR A 395 11.20 -13.51 20.19
N ALA A 396 10.93 -12.27 20.57
CA ALA A 396 9.64 -11.77 21.07
C ALA A 396 8.43 -12.23 20.24
N PHE A 397 8.42 -11.99 18.94
CA PHE A 397 7.31 -12.34 18.06
C PHE A 397 7.70 -13.40 17.03
N ARG A 398 8.76 -14.16 17.29
CA ARG A 398 9.16 -15.26 16.43
C ARG A 398 8.01 -16.24 16.24
N ARG A 399 7.66 -16.50 14.97
CA ARG A 399 6.60 -17.46 14.58
C ARG A 399 5.19 -17.11 15.05
N LEU A 400 4.90 -15.84 15.38
CA LEU A 400 3.60 -15.44 15.98
C LEU A 400 2.40 -15.86 15.12
N PHE A 401 2.50 -15.80 13.79
CA PHE A 401 1.46 -16.21 12.83
C PHE A 401 1.94 -17.32 11.88
N MET A 402 3.02 -18.02 12.21
CA MET A 402 3.60 -19.06 11.35
C MET A 402 2.57 -20.09 10.92
N ASP A 403 2.53 -20.41 9.61
CA ASP A 403 1.62 -21.36 8.97
C ASP A 403 0.11 -21.00 9.11
N ASP A 404 -0.22 -19.75 9.49
CA ASP A 404 -1.63 -19.30 9.49
C ASP A 404 -2.07 -18.91 8.07
N THR A 405 -2.82 -19.81 7.45
CA THR A 405 -3.35 -19.63 6.09
C THR A 405 -4.65 -18.83 6.04
N HIS A 406 -5.09 -18.23 7.15
CA HIS A 406 -6.33 -17.47 7.26
C HIS A 406 -6.12 -15.97 7.47
N ILE A 407 -4.93 -15.54 7.87
CA ILE A 407 -4.59 -14.12 8.05
C ILE A 407 -4.53 -13.42 6.68
N LEU A 408 -5.27 -12.31 6.51
CA LEU A 408 -5.37 -11.52 5.28
C LEU A 408 -4.53 -10.23 5.34
N SER A 409 -4.49 -9.58 6.50
CA SER A 409 -3.69 -8.36 6.75
C SER A 409 -2.89 -8.50 8.05
N ALA A 410 -1.73 -7.85 8.10
CA ALA A 410 -0.85 -7.87 9.26
C ALA A 410 -1.16 -6.72 10.25
N PRO A 411 -0.91 -6.92 11.57
CA PRO A 411 -1.01 -5.88 12.59
C PRO A 411 0.19 -4.93 12.56
N LEU A 412 0.14 -3.84 13.33
CA LEU A 412 1.23 -2.88 13.47
C LEU A 412 2.44 -3.48 14.21
N LEU A 413 3.64 -3.17 13.69
CA LEU A 413 4.94 -3.52 14.27
C LEU A 413 5.75 -2.24 14.52
N PRO A 414 5.46 -1.48 15.57
CA PRO A 414 5.92 -0.10 15.73
C PRO A 414 7.37 0.05 16.20
N ALA A 415 8.06 -1.03 16.56
CA ALA A 415 9.42 -0.95 17.08
C ALA A 415 10.41 -0.42 16.05
N THR A 416 11.16 0.63 16.41
CA THR A 416 12.23 1.23 15.58
C THR A 416 13.62 0.67 15.90
N SER A 417 13.76 -0.06 17.01
CA SER A 417 14.97 -0.77 17.43
C SER A 417 14.63 -2.21 17.81
N LEU A 418 15.36 -3.15 17.25
CA LEU A 418 15.04 -4.58 17.30
C LEU A 418 16.11 -5.38 18.07
N SER A 419 15.69 -6.49 18.68
CA SER A 419 16.53 -7.48 19.33
C SER A 419 16.72 -8.73 18.45
N TYR A 420 17.60 -9.62 18.88
CA TYR A 420 17.96 -10.86 18.19
C TYR A 420 16.73 -11.73 17.87
N ASN A 421 16.53 -12.05 16.57
CA ASN A 421 15.45 -12.90 16.06
C ASN A 421 14.02 -12.48 16.47
N CYS A 422 13.75 -11.23 16.85
CA CYS A 422 12.46 -10.83 17.43
C CYS A 422 11.24 -11.02 16.50
N TYR A 423 11.37 -10.79 15.20
CA TYR A 423 10.32 -11.02 14.19
C TYR A 423 10.63 -12.20 13.25
N ARG A 424 11.60 -13.05 13.61
CA ARG A 424 11.99 -14.19 12.79
C ARG A 424 10.79 -15.10 12.50
N GLN A 425 10.53 -15.38 11.19
CA GLN A 425 9.47 -16.28 10.74
C GLN A 425 8.05 -15.86 11.21
N MET A 426 7.83 -14.58 11.50
CA MET A 426 6.57 -14.12 12.09
C MET A 426 5.36 -14.48 11.22
N PHE A 427 5.46 -14.29 9.90
CA PHE A 427 4.42 -14.61 8.92
C PHE A 427 4.84 -15.75 7.97
N TYR A 428 5.75 -16.61 8.39
CA TYR A 428 6.22 -17.73 7.56
C TYR A 428 5.04 -18.57 7.07
N ARG A 429 4.92 -18.73 5.74
CA ARG A 429 3.83 -19.43 5.04
C ARG A 429 2.41 -18.91 5.32
N CYS A 430 2.25 -17.64 5.62
CA CYS A 430 0.93 -17.01 5.62
C CYS A 430 0.47 -16.79 4.17
N THR A 431 0.01 -17.84 3.51
CA THR A 431 -0.23 -17.88 2.06
C THR A 431 -1.35 -16.96 1.58
N ARG A 432 -2.19 -16.44 2.46
CA ARG A 432 -3.27 -15.48 2.16
C ARG A 432 -2.97 -14.05 2.58
N LEU A 433 -1.82 -13.79 3.19
CA LEU A 433 -1.41 -12.44 3.56
C LEU A 433 -1.16 -11.61 2.28
N VAL A 434 -1.98 -10.57 2.08
CA VAL A 434 -1.93 -9.71 0.89
C VAL A 434 -1.07 -8.47 1.13
N THR A 435 -1.16 -7.89 2.32
CA THR A 435 -0.50 -6.64 2.70
C THR A 435 0.44 -6.87 3.87
N ALA A 436 1.71 -6.53 3.69
CA ALA A 436 2.70 -6.53 4.77
C ALA A 436 2.46 -5.36 5.75
N PRO A 437 2.90 -5.47 7.03
CA PRO A 437 2.91 -4.35 7.96
C PRO A 437 4.03 -3.37 7.60
N GLU A 438 3.93 -2.12 8.04
CA GLU A 438 5.07 -1.20 8.05
C GLU A 438 6.19 -1.73 8.97
N LEU A 439 7.45 -1.54 8.55
CA LEU A 439 8.64 -1.97 9.26
C LEU A 439 9.56 -0.76 9.52
N PRO A 440 9.26 0.08 10.53
CA PRO A 440 9.94 1.35 10.75
C PRO A 440 11.34 1.22 11.36
N ALA A 441 11.83 0.00 11.63
CA ALA A 441 13.08 -0.19 12.33
C ALA A 441 14.30 0.24 11.51
N THR A 442 15.07 1.15 12.08
CA THR A 442 16.37 1.61 11.57
C THR A 442 17.56 0.98 12.31
N THR A 443 17.34 0.45 13.53
CA THR A 443 18.34 -0.27 14.32
C THR A 443 17.98 -1.76 14.35
N LEU A 444 18.77 -2.56 13.64
CA LEU A 444 18.54 -3.99 13.46
C LEU A 444 19.49 -4.84 14.32
N ALA A 445 19.04 -6.04 14.68
CA ALA A 445 19.84 -7.08 15.29
C ALA A 445 19.89 -8.34 14.40
N ASP A 446 20.80 -9.27 14.72
CA ASP A 446 21.00 -10.49 13.93
C ASP A 446 19.70 -11.29 13.81
N GLY A 447 19.36 -11.62 12.56
CA GLY A 447 18.18 -12.42 12.21
C GLY A 447 16.82 -11.82 12.55
N CYS A 448 16.72 -10.52 12.88
CA CYS A 448 15.48 -9.92 13.37
C CYS A 448 14.28 -10.11 12.43
N TYR A 449 14.49 -10.10 11.12
CA TYR A 449 13.46 -10.33 10.10
C TYR A 449 13.71 -11.61 9.25
N TYR A 450 14.57 -12.51 9.74
CA TYR A 450 14.90 -13.75 9.02
C TYR A 450 13.62 -14.52 8.64
N GLN A 451 13.43 -14.81 7.33
CA GLN A 451 12.28 -15.54 6.79
C GLN A 451 10.90 -14.98 7.19
N MET A 452 10.79 -13.67 7.42
CA MET A 452 9.56 -13.09 7.97
C MET A 452 8.34 -13.35 7.11
N PHE A 453 8.46 -13.24 5.78
CA PHE A 453 7.38 -13.48 4.81
C PHE A 453 7.67 -14.65 3.87
N ASP A 454 8.59 -15.54 4.23
CA ASP A 454 8.93 -16.73 3.42
C ASP A 454 7.65 -17.55 3.16
N GLY A 455 7.32 -17.78 1.88
CA GLY A 455 6.13 -18.52 1.45
C GLY A 455 4.81 -17.74 1.53
N CYS A 456 4.83 -16.41 1.70
CA CYS A 456 3.62 -15.57 1.61
C CYS A 456 3.23 -15.37 0.13
N THR A 457 2.62 -16.40 -0.46
CA THR A 457 2.38 -16.47 -1.91
C THR A 457 1.39 -15.44 -2.46
N SER A 458 0.54 -14.84 -1.62
CA SER A 458 -0.40 -13.77 -2.01
C SER A 458 0.13 -12.35 -1.75
N LEU A 459 1.34 -12.20 -1.21
CA LEU A 459 1.92 -10.88 -0.92
C LEU A 459 2.29 -10.17 -2.22
N VAL A 460 1.66 -9.02 -2.48
CA VAL A 460 1.82 -8.24 -3.72
C VAL A 460 2.82 -7.11 -3.55
N THR A 461 2.84 -6.48 -2.37
CA THR A 461 3.64 -5.29 -2.08
C THR A 461 4.53 -5.56 -0.87
N ALA A 462 5.83 -5.31 -1.00
CA ALA A 462 6.77 -5.35 0.11
C ALA A 462 6.68 -4.08 0.95
N PRO A 463 6.97 -4.14 2.28
CA PRO A 463 7.08 -2.95 3.12
C PRO A 463 8.39 -2.20 2.84
N GLU A 464 8.45 -0.92 3.19
CA GLU A 464 9.71 -0.17 3.20
C GLU A 464 10.70 -0.74 4.22
N LEU A 465 12.00 -0.69 3.89
CA LEU A 465 13.10 -1.18 4.73
C LEU A 465 14.13 -0.06 4.94
N PRO A 466 13.91 0.84 5.91
CA PRO A 466 14.63 2.10 6.03
C PRO A 466 16.06 1.99 6.60
N ALA A 467 16.48 0.82 7.08
CA ALA A 467 17.79 0.64 7.71
C ALA A 467 18.94 0.78 6.71
N THR A 468 19.91 1.64 7.01
CA THR A 468 21.12 1.87 6.21
C THR A 468 22.35 1.09 6.68
N THR A 469 22.29 0.53 7.90
CA THR A 469 23.29 -0.35 8.50
C THR A 469 22.62 -1.67 8.88
N LEU A 470 23.15 -2.78 8.36
CA LEU A 470 22.54 -4.10 8.52
C LEU A 470 23.27 -4.95 9.56
N ALA A 471 22.54 -5.90 10.14
CA ALA A 471 23.02 -6.94 11.03
C ALA A 471 23.11 -8.29 10.29
N HIS A 472 23.77 -9.29 10.88
CA HIS A 472 23.90 -10.61 10.25
C HIS A 472 22.53 -11.27 10.04
N TYR A 473 22.28 -11.81 8.84
CA TYR A 473 21.04 -12.49 8.47
C TYR A 473 19.75 -11.69 8.66
N CYS A 474 19.81 -10.35 8.86
CA CYS A 474 18.62 -9.57 9.27
C CYS A 474 17.46 -9.66 8.28
N TYR A 475 17.72 -9.68 6.98
CA TYR A 475 16.74 -9.82 5.90
C TYR A 475 16.89 -11.14 5.11
N SER A 476 17.67 -12.11 5.64
CA SER A 476 17.88 -13.38 4.94
C SER A 476 16.55 -14.10 4.70
N SER A 477 16.31 -14.50 3.44
CA SER A 477 15.13 -15.20 2.94
C SER A 477 13.80 -14.51 3.26
N MET A 478 13.81 -13.18 3.43
CA MET A 478 12.64 -12.43 3.93
C MET A 478 11.41 -12.62 3.04
N PHE A 479 11.57 -12.59 1.72
CA PHE A 479 10.51 -12.74 0.72
C PHE A 479 10.66 -14.02 -0.11
N ASN A 480 11.38 -15.03 0.38
CA ASN A 480 11.54 -16.30 -0.33
C ASN A 480 10.17 -16.90 -0.69
N GLY A 481 9.95 -17.24 -1.96
CA GLY A 481 8.70 -17.84 -2.43
C GLY A 481 7.47 -16.90 -2.46
N CYS A 482 7.67 -15.57 -2.34
CA CYS A 482 6.59 -14.58 -2.55
C CYS A 482 6.31 -14.43 -4.05
N ILE A 483 5.61 -15.41 -4.62
CA ILE A 483 5.41 -15.53 -6.08
C ILE A 483 4.53 -14.44 -6.69
N SER A 484 3.76 -13.70 -5.89
CA SER A 484 2.93 -12.56 -6.35
C SER A 484 3.62 -11.21 -6.21
N LEU A 485 4.84 -11.16 -5.64
CA LEU A 485 5.59 -9.93 -5.45
C LEU A 485 6.16 -9.44 -6.80
N VAL A 486 5.70 -8.25 -7.26
CA VAL A 486 6.07 -7.68 -8.57
C VAL A 486 7.26 -6.74 -8.45
N ASN A 487 7.32 -5.92 -7.40
CA ASN A 487 8.36 -4.94 -7.16
C ASN A 487 9.07 -5.23 -5.83
N ALA A 488 10.39 -5.16 -5.83
CA ALA A 488 11.18 -5.20 -4.60
C ALA A 488 11.04 -3.86 -3.84
N PRO A 489 11.21 -3.86 -2.50
CA PRO A 489 11.35 -2.62 -1.73
C PRO A 489 12.70 -1.96 -2.03
N GLU A 490 12.83 -0.66 -1.74
CA GLU A 490 14.13 -0.01 -1.74
C GLU A 490 15.06 -0.63 -0.68
N LEU A 491 16.35 -0.78 -1.02
CA LEU A 491 17.39 -1.30 -0.13
C LEU A 491 18.49 -0.25 0.05
N PRO A 492 18.30 0.75 0.92
CA PRO A 492 19.19 1.91 1.03
C PRO A 492 20.53 1.60 1.74
N ALA A 493 20.74 0.37 2.22
CA ALA A 493 21.88 0.03 3.04
C ALA A 493 23.19 0.09 2.27
N THR A 494 24.13 0.87 2.79
CA THR A 494 25.52 0.96 2.32
C THR A 494 26.50 0.21 3.21
N THR A 495 26.12 -0.10 4.46
CA THR A 495 26.91 -0.91 5.40
C THR A 495 26.26 -2.28 5.55
N LEU A 496 26.88 -3.29 4.97
CA LEU A 496 26.38 -4.66 4.93
C LEU A 496 27.00 -5.53 6.03
N ALA A 497 26.28 -6.56 6.43
CA ALA A 497 26.76 -7.62 7.31
C ALA A 497 26.70 -8.99 6.59
N ASN A 498 27.33 -10.01 7.18
CA ASN A 498 27.37 -11.34 6.56
C ASN A 498 25.97 -11.89 6.36
N ARG A 499 25.69 -12.32 5.12
CA ARG A 499 24.42 -12.94 4.71
C ARG A 499 23.16 -12.10 4.99
N CYS A 500 23.30 -10.77 5.05
CA CYS A 500 22.17 -9.88 5.39
C CYS A 500 21.00 -9.98 4.42
N TYR A 501 21.26 -10.19 3.11
CA TYR A 501 20.27 -10.35 2.06
C TYR A 501 20.27 -11.77 1.42
N GLU A 502 20.85 -12.77 2.11
CA GLU A 502 20.87 -14.14 1.61
C GLU A 502 19.48 -14.62 1.21
N GLY A 503 19.31 -15.05 -0.06
CA GLY A 503 18.04 -15.63 -0.56
C GLY A 503 16.83 -14.72 -0.45
N MET A 504 17.01 -13.40 -0.31
CA MET A 504 15.91 -12.47 0.03
C MET A 504 14.72 -12.59 -0.90
N PHE A 505 14.94 -12.72 -2.20
CA PHE A 505 13.90 -12.85 -3.23
C PHE A 505 13.93 -14.20 -3.94
N TYR A 506 14.48 -15.24 -3.30
CA TYR A 506 14.52 -16.58 -3.90
C TYR A 506 13.11 -17.03 -4.32
N GLY A 507 12.91 -17.40 -5.59
CA GLY A 507 11.64 -17.90 -6.11
C GLY A 507 10.53 -16.85 -6.25
N CYS A 508 10.84 -15.55 -6.21
CA CYS A 508 9.88 -14.48 -6.53
C CYS A 508 9.66 -14.43 -8.05
N THR A 509 8.88 -15.36 -8.57
CA THR A 509 8.72 -15.57 -10.02
C THR A 509 8.05 -14.42 -10.76
N SER A 510 7.29 -13.55 -10.07
CA SER A 510 6.65 -12.35 -10.65
C SER A 510 7.51 -11.09 -10.51
N LEU A 511 8.69 -11.14 -9.88
CA LEU A 511 9.53 -9.98 -9.66
C LEU A 511 10.12 -9.48 -10.98
N VAL A 512 9.72 -8.28 -11.40
CA VAL A 512 10.15 -7.63 -12.65
C VAL A 512 11.30 -6.67 -12.43
N ASN A 513 11.23 -5.89 -11.34
CA ASN A 513 12.19 -4.85 -11.01
C ASN A 513 12.99 -5.24 -9.76
N ALA A 514 14.31 -5.38 -9.92
CA ALA A 514 15.22 -5.53 -8.80
C ALA A 514 15.41 -4.19 -8.06
N PRO A 515 15.70 -4.20 -6.74
CA PRO A 515 16.04 -2.98 -6.00
C PRO A 515 17.44 -2.50 -6.39
N GLU A 516 17.75 -1.22 -6.20
CA GLU A 516 19.12 -0.74 -6.24
C GLU A 516 19.95 -1.36 -5.09
N LEU A 517 21.24 -1.64 -5.35
CA LEU A 517 22.19 -2.20 -4.39
C LEU A 517 23.38 -1.23 -4.24
N PRO A 518 23.27 -0.17 -3.42
CA PRO A 518 24.22 0.95 -3.40
C PRO A 518 25.54 0.65 -2.70
N ALA A 519 25.67 -0.49 -2.03
CA ALA A 519 26.86 -0.81 -1.25
C ALA A 519 28.09 -1.07 -2.14
N THR A 520 29.17 -0.32 -1.92
CA THR A 520 30.46 -0.49 -2.59
C THR A 520 31.43 -1.38 -1.81
N THR A 521 31.15 -1.64 -0.53
CA THR A 521 31.89 -2.57 0.32
C THR A 521 30.99 -3.73 0.68
N LEU A 522 31.38 -4.94 0.29
CA LEU A 522 30.59 -6.16 0.48
C LEU A 522 31.03 -6.94 1.71
N ALA A 523 30.09 -7.65 2.33
CA ALA A 523 30.31 -8.63 3.38
C ALA A 523 30.18 -10.08 2.83
N ASP A 524 30.72 -11.07 3.55
CA ASP A 524 30.66 -12.47 3.14
C ASP A 524 29.23 -12.96 2.94
N GLY A 525 28.92 -13.43 1.72
CA GLY A 525 27.62 -13.95 1.34
C GLY A 525 26.48 -12.94 1.41
N CYS A 526 26.74 -11.62 1.39
CA CYS A 526 25.72 -10.60 1.58
C CYS A 526 24.53 -10.72 0.61
N TYR A 527 24.78 -11.11 -0.65
CA TYR A 527 23.78 -11.33 -1.70
C TYR A 527 23.72 -12.80 -2.16
N TYR A 528 24.17 -13.74 -1.33
CA TYR A 528 24.14 -15.17 -1.60
C TYR A 528 22.74 -15.63 -2.00
N GLN A 529 22.55 -16.20 -3.21
CA GLN A 529 21.26 -16.73 -3.70
C GLN A 529 20.11 -15.70 -3.79
N MET A 530 20.39 -14.40 -3.82
CA MET A 530 19.39 -13.34 -3.59
C MET A 530 18.20 -13.43 -4.57
N PHE A 531 18.42 -13.73 -5.84
CA PHE A 531 17.40 -13.74 -6.90
C PHE A 531 17.25 -15.11 -7.59
N ILE A 532 17.62 -16.22 -6.96
CA ILE A 532 17.42 -17.55 -7.57
C ILE A 532 15.97 -17.71 -8.02
N ASN A 533 15.75 -18.22 -9.25
CA ASN A 533 14.44 -18.49 -9.83
C ASN A 533 13.52 -17.26 -9.99
N CYS A 534 14.04 -16.04 -10.02
CA CYS A 534 13.29 -14.85 -10.38
C CYS A 534 13.10 -14.80 -11.91
N SER A 535 12.19 -15.62 -12.43
CA SER A 535 12.05 -15.85 -13.89
C SER A 535 11.52 -14.64 -14.66
N SER A 536 10.84 -13.68 -14.02
CA SER A 536 10.38 -12.44 -14.66
C SER A 536 11.40 -11.31 -14.66
N LEU A 537 12.53 -11.46 -13.96
CA LEU A 537 13.58 -10.45 -13.89
C LEU A 537 14.33 -10.34 -15.22
N VAL A 538 14.34 -9.14 -15.82
CA VAL A 538 14.97 -8.87 -17.14
C VAL A 538 16.32 -8.15 -16.99
N THR A 539 16.42 -7.22 -16.05
CA THR A 539 17.59 -6.40 -15.79
C THR A 539 18.04 -6.57 -14.35
N ALA A 540 19.30 -6.87 -14.13
CA ALA A 540 19.90 -6.89 -12.80
C ALA A 540 20.08 -5.47 -12.25
N PRO A 541 20.13 -5.28 -10.91
CA PRO A 541 20.58 -4.02 -10.33
C PRO A 541 22.05 -3.75 -10.73
N GLU A 542 22.48 -2.50 -10.70
CA GLU A 542 23.90 -2.18 -10.80
C GLU A 542 24.64 -2.77 -9.59
N LEU A 543 25.80 -3.37 -9.84
CA LEU A 543 26.68 -3.95 -8.83
C LEU A 543 27.96 -3.10 -8.74
N PRO A 544 27.96 -2.04 -7.87
CA PRO A 544 28.97 -0.99 -7.88
C PRO A 544 30.28 -1.37 -7.15
N ALA A 545 30.30 -2.48 -6.42
CA ALA A 545 31.48 -2.90 -5.67
C ALA A 545 32.63 -3.31 -6.61
N THR A 546 33.81 -2.71 -6.40
CA THR A 546 35.01 -3.01 -7.20
C THR A 546 35.75 -4.24 -6.69
N THR A 547 35.66 -4.58 -5.41
CA THR A 547 36.27 -5.78 -4.80
C THR A 547 35.18 -6.66 -4.24
N LEU A 548 35.15 -7.92 -4.64
CA LEU A 548 34.14 -8.87 -4.18
C LEU A 548 34.54 -9.51 -2.84
N ALA A 549 33.54 -9.87 -2.02
CA ALA A 549 33.71 -10.65 -0.79
C ALA A 549 33.45 -12.15 -1.03
N ASN A 550 33.83 -13.01 -0.07
CA ASN A 550 33.59 -14.44 -0.20
C ASN A 550 32.11 -14.75 -0.40
N ARG A 551 31.76 -15.53 -1.43
CA ARG A 551 30.41 -15.98 -1.76
C ARG A 551 29.39 -14.85 -1.90
N CYS A 552 29.79 -13.57 -2.14
CA CYS A 552 28.88 -12.43 -2.17
C CYS A 552 27.81 -12.56 -3.28
N TYR A 553 28.17 -13.04 -4.48
CA TYR A 553 27.26 -13.27 -5.60
C TYR A 553 27.04 -14.77 -5.91
N TYR A 554 27.34 -15.67 -4.99
CA TYR A 554 27.17 -17.11 -5.16
C TYR A 554 25.70 -17.45 -5.50
N TYR A 555 25.45 -18.03 -6.69
CA TYR A 555 24.10 -18.31 -7.24
C TYR A 555 23.15 -17.09 -7.30
N MET A 556 23.65 -15.86 -7.30
CA MET A 556 22.82 -14.66 -7.11
C MET A 556 21.64 -14.58 -8.09
N PHE A 557 21.87 -14.85 -9.39
CA PHE A 557 20.88 -14.82 -10.45
C PHE A 557 20.64 -16.20 -11.10
N TYR A 558 20.95 -17.28 -10.38
CA TYR A 558 20.77 -18.63 -10.89
C TYR A 558 19.33 -18.86 -11.35
N ASN A 559 19.15 -19.36 -12.60
CA ASN A 559 17.83 -19.64 -13.20
C ASN A 559 16.89 -18.41 -13.32
N CYS A 560 17.46 -17.19 -13.43
CA CYS A 560 16.70 -16.01 -13.87
C CYS A 560 16.60 -16.03 -15.40
N SER A 561 15.72 -16.87 -15.95
CA SER A 561 15.71 -17.25 -17.36
C SER A 561 15.47 -16.11 -18.37
N ASN A 562 14.92 -14.97 -17.93
CA ASN A 562 14.71 -13.77 -18.75
C ASN A 562 15.77 -12.69 -18.55
N LEU A 563 16.69 -12.87 -17.58
CA LEU A 563 17.72 -11.89 -17.30
C LEU A 563 18.71 -11.79 -18.45
N ASN A 564 18.83 -10.60 -19.06
CA ASN A 564 19.63 -10.35 -20.26
C ASN A 564 20.48 -9.07 -20.20
N TYR A 565 20.49 -8.37 -19.05
CA TYR A 565 21.33 -7.20 -18.83
C TYR A 565 21.87 -7.16 -17.41
N ILE A 566 23.18 -6.99 -17.28
CA ILE A 566 23.88 -6.80 -15.99
C ILE A 566 24.99 -5.76 -16.16
N LYS A 567 25.10 -4.85 -15.18
CA LYS A 567 26.26 -3.96 -15.01
C LYS A 567 26.96 -4.33 -13.71
N CYS A 568 28.24 -4.76 -13.80
CA CYS A 568 29.06 -5.13 -12.66
C CYS A 568 30.42 -4.46 -12.75
N LEU A 569 30.74 -3.62 -11.77
CA LEU A 569 31.96 -2.81 -11.75
C LEU A 569 33.14 -3.47 -10.99
N ALA A 570 33.05 -4.77 -10.70
CA ALA A 570 34.10 -5.49 -10.02
C ALA A 570 35.37 -5.58 -10.89
N THR A 571 36.50 -5.21 -10.29
CA THR A 571 37.84 -5.32 -10.84
C THR A 571 38.69 -6.37 -10.11
N ASP A 572 38.26 -6.76 -8.89
CA ASP A 572 38.87 -7.85 -8.12
C ASP A 572 37.82 -8.90 -7.76
N ILE A 573 37.90 -10.06 -8.38
CA ILE A 573 37.04 -11.23 -8.20
C ILE A 573 37.79 -12.41 -7.57
N SER A 574 38.90 -12.17 -6.86
CA SER A 574 39.75 -13.20 -6.29
C SER A 574 39.17 -13.87 -5.03
N ALA A 575 38.14 -13.28 -4.45
CA ALA A 575 37.51 -13.81 -3.24
C ALA A 575 36.89 -15.21 -3.46
N THR A 576 36.96 -16.05 -2.42
CA THR A 576 36.57 -17.46 -2.51
C THR A 576 35.11 -17.62 -2.90
N ASN A 577 34.84 -18.29 -4.02
CA ASN A 577 33.52 -18.64 -4.51
C ASN A 577 32.60 -17.42 -4.73
N CYS A 578 33.14 -16.24 -5.00
CA CYS A 578 32.37 -14.99 -5.07
C CYS A 578 31.32 -14.99 -6.18
N THR A 579 31.55 -15.68 -7.31
CA THR A 579 30.67 -15.71 -8.49
C THR A 579 30.29 -17.15 -8.92
N ILE A 580 30.42 -18.16 -8.05
CA ILE A 580 30.03 -19.54 -8.43
C ILE A 580 28.59 -19.58 -8.92
N SER A 581 28.41 -20.05 -10.15
CA SER A 581 27.13 -20.28 -10.83
C SER A 581 26.15 -19.09 -10.76
N TRP A 582 26.67 -17.87 -10.64
CA TRP A 582 25.88 -16.66 -10.40
C TRP A 582 24.97 -16.29 -11.57
N LEU A 583 25.33 -16.65 -12.82
CA LEU A 583 24.56 -16.42 -14.05
C LEU A 583 24.21 -17.73 -14.77
N LEU A 584 24.17 -18.85 -14.07
CA LEU A 584 23.81 -20.11 -14.69
C LEU A 584 22.31 -20.18 -14.96
N TYR A 585 21.91 -20.55 -16.18
CA TYR A 585 20.51 -20.61 -16.66
C TYR A 585 19.80 -19.25 -16.74
N VAL A 586 20.50 -18.15 -17.01
CA VAL A 586 19.94 -16.87 -17.44
C VAL A 586 19.62 -16.90 -18.95
N ALA A 587 19.14 -15.80 -19.54
CA ALA A 587 18.88 -15.71 -20.98
C ALA A 587 20.14 -16.08 -21.78
N SER A 588 19.96 -16.81 -22.89
CA SER A 588 21.08 -17.30 -23.73
C SER A 588 21.86 -16.18 -24.43
N THR A 589 21.24 -15.01 -24.57
CA THR A 589 21.87 -13.79 -25.12
C THR A 589 21.58 -12.61 -24.20
N GLY A 590 22.54 -11.70 -24.09
CA GLY A 590 22.40 -10.52 -23.23
C GLY A 590 23.58 -9.58 -23.34
N THR A 591 23.57 -8.54 -22.51
CA THR A 591 24.65 -7.55 -22.40
C THR A 591 25.22 -7.54 -20.99
N PHE A 592 26.54 -7.67 -20.90
CA PHE A 592 27.27 -7.51 -19.66
C PHE A 592 28.16 -6.25 -19.74
N VAL A 593 27.90 -5.28 -18.87
CA VAL A 593 28.70 -4.07 -18.76
C VAL A 593 29.70 -4.26 -17.63
N LYS A 594 31.01 -4.20 -17.95
CA LYS A 594 32.09 -4.36 -17.00
C LYS A 594 32.83 -3.04 -16.75
N ALA A 595 33.53 -2.93 -15.63
CA ALA A 595 34.50 -1.87 -15.43
C ALA A 595 35.56 -1.90 -16.54
N ALA A 596 35.99 -0.73 -17.04
CA ALA A 596 36.96 -0.63 -18.12
C ALA A 596 38.33 -1.21 -17.71
N GLU A 597 38.67 -1.12 -16.44
CA GLU A 597 39.94 -1.63 -15.85
C GLU A 597 39.93 -3.14 -15.67
N MET A 598 38.78 -3.80 -15.74
CA MET A 598 38.73 -5.27 -15.69
C MET A 598 39.13 -5.85 -17.04
N GLU A 599 40.29 -6.52 -17.12
CA GLU A 599 40.78 -7.06 -18.38
C GLU A 599 39.84 -8.12 -18.93
N ASP A 600 39.62 -9.20 -18.21
CA ASP A 600 38.76 -10.30 -18.67
C ASP A 600 37.91 -10.89 -17.54
N TRP A 601 36.63 -11.15 -17.86
CA TRP A 601 35.77 -11.98 -17.06
C TRP A 601 35.81 -13.43 -17.51
N LEU A 602 35.77 -14.37 -16.57
CA LEU A 602 35.62 -15.79 -16.88
C LEU A 602 34.37 -16.04 -17.72
N VAL A 603 34.45 -16.92 -18.70
CA VAL A 603 33.28 -17.39 -19.47
C VAL A 603 32.94 -18.81 -19.02
N GLY A 604 31.67 -19.09 -18.74
CA GLY A 604 31.22 -20.41 -18.31
C GLY A 604 30.36 -20.35 -17.03
N ALA A 605 30.25 -21.49 -16.34
CA ALA A 605 29.34 -21.65 -15.20
C ALA A 605 29.57 -20.63 -14.07
N ASP A 606 30.80 -20.29 -13.77
CA ASP A 606 31.19 -19.39 -12.68
C ASP A 606 31.49 -17.97 -13.16
N GLY A 607 31.24 -17.70 -14.43
CA GLY A 607 31.49 -16.42 -15.09
C GLY A 607 30.31 -15.95 -15.92
N LEU A 608 30.60 -15.51 -17.15
CA LEU A 608 29.60 -14.99 -18.08
C LEU A 608 29.07 -16.10 -19.00
N PRO A 609 27.79 -16.07 -19.39
CA PRO A 609 27.25 -16.94 -20.43
C PRO A 609 27.94 -16.68 -21.77
N SER A 610 28.30 -17.73 -22.52
CA SER A 610 29.05 -17.64 -23.78
C SER A 610 28.35 -16.84 -24.91
N GLY A 611 27.03 -16.64 -24.82
CA GLY A 611 26.24 -15.89 -25.81
C GLY A 611 26.05 -14.40 -25.47
N TRP A 612 26.66 -13.91 -24.39
CA TRP A 612 26.50 -12.52 -23.99
C TRP A 612 27.53 -11.58 -24.62
N THR A 613 27.11 -10.39 -24.97
CA THR A 613 27.98 -9.30 -25.43
C THR A 613 28.61 -8.60 -24.22
N VAL A 614 29.94 -8.50 -24.19
CA VAL A 614 30.64 -7.78 -23.11
C VAL A 614 30.99 -6.38 -23.62
N VAL A 615 30.68 -5.35 -22.87
CA VAL A 615 30.98 -3.95 -23.16
C VAL A 615 31.64 -3.29 -21.94
N ASN A 616 32.51 -2.31 -22.20
CA ASN A 616 33.09 -1.53 -21.12
C ASN A 616 32.13 -0.46 -20.64
N ASP A 617 32.14 -0.17 -19.33
CA ASP A 617 31.49 1.02 -18.79
C ASP A 617 32.28 2.25 -19.23
N ASN A 618 31.65 3.08 -20.06
CA ASN A 618 32.25 4.31 -20.59
C ASN A 618 31.81 5.54 -19.77
N ALA A 619 31.44 5.37 -18.48
CA ALA A 619 30.95 6.46 -17.63
C ALA A 619 32.04 7.45 -17.20
#